data_ca0e1e7131b5b1d444c046f65b149386
#
_entry.id   ca0e1e7131b5b1d444c046f65b149386
#
_cell.length_a   1.000
_cell.length_b   1.000
_cell.length_c   1.000
_cell.angle_alpha   90.00
_cell.angle_beta   90.00
_cell.angle_gamma   90.00
#
_symmetry.space_group_name_H-M   'P 1'
#
loop_
_entity.id
_entity.type
_entity.pdbx_description
1 polymer ?
#
loop_
_entity_poly.entity_id
_entity_poly.type
_entity_poly.pdbx_seq_one_letter_code
_entity_poly.pdbx_strand_id
1 'polypeptide(L)'
;MTTIYRDISLGRATASAMKDLRRWMPSLRSTCNSFGVTGRLLYDGECYLSVLEGVPRHVDRVKRMMEIRLVDGRLRTLLTNSDIVRDHFAWTLGFLYEDAQIETVRTLANIEFPEAAHVHDLSLIHI
;
A
#
# COMPACT_ATOMS: atom_id res chain seq x y z
N MET A 1 18.21 -16.52 -8.16
CA MET A 1 18.00 -15.07 -7.97
C MET A 1 16.55 -14.81 -7.63
N THR A 2 16.29 -14.11 -6.56
CA THR A 2 14.93 -13.87 -6.10
C THR A 2 14.30 -12.72 -6.88
N THR A 3 13.18 -12.99 -7.56
CA THR A 3 12.43 -11.97 -8.28
C THR A 3 11.74 -11.03 -7.27
N ILE A 4 11.94 -9.74 -7.43
CA ILE A 4 11.24 -8.73 -6.66
C ILE A 4 10.03 -8.25 -7.46
N TYR A 5 8.92 -8.30 -6.79
CA TYR A 5 7.62 -7.93 -7.31
C TYR A 5 7.10 -6.72 -6.54
N ARG A 6 6.49 -5.78 -7.26
CA ARG A 6 5.84 -4.61 -6.65
C ARG A 6 4.34 -4.68 -6.87
N ASP A 7 3.60 -4.44 -5.81
CA ASP A 7 2.14 -4.30 -5.85
C ASP A 7 1.78 -2.92 -5.33
N ILE A 8 1.01 -2.18 -6.10
CA ILE A 8 0.44 -0.89 -5.71
C ILE A 8 -1.07 -1.05 -5.68
N SER A 9 -1.66 -0.84 -4.53
CA SER A 9 -3.09 -1.08 -4.30
C SER A 9 -3.73 0.07 -3.51
N LEU A 10 -5.03 0.21 -3.71
CA LEU A 10 -5.85 1.22 -3.05
C LEU A 10 -6.99 0.52 -2.31
N GLY A 11 -7.28 0.98 -1.10
CA GLY A 11 -8.38 0.47 -0.31
C GLY A 11 -9.02 1.52 0.57
N ARG A 12 -10.26 1.29 0.93
CA ARG A 12 -10.96 2.15 1.87
C ARG A 12 -10.61 1.71 3.28
N ALA A 13 -10.29 2.67 4.15
CA ALA A 13 -10.04 2.38 5.55
C ALA A 13 -11.35 2.03 6.28
N THR A 14 -11.25 1.23 7.34
CA THR A 14 -12.37 0.97 8.23
C THR A 14 -12.79 2.24 8.96
N ALA A 15 -13.99 2.26 9.51
CA ALA A 15 -14.47 3.39 10.30
C ALA A 15 -13.61 3.65 11.56
N SER A 16 -12.90 2.63 12.03
CA SER A 16 -12.02 2.72 13.20
C SER A 16 -10.54 2.65 12.82
N ALA A 17 -10.17 3.25 11.68
CA ALA A 17 -8.83 3.16 11.10
C ALA A 17 -7.69 3.46 12.08
N MET A 18 -7.79 4.55 12.84
CA MET A 18 -6.72 4.91 13.78
C MET A 18 -6.55 3.88 14.90
N LYS A 19 -7.65 3.31 15.39
CA LYS A 19 -7.62 2.26 16.38
C LYS A 19 -7.03 0.96 15.80
N ASP A 20 -7.44 0.61 14.59
CA ASP A 20 -6.95 -0.57 13.89
C ASP A 20 -5.46 -0.46 13.59
N LEU A 21 -5.01 0.70 13.13
CA LEU A 21 -3.58 0.96 12.90
C LEU A 21 -2.77 0.76 14.17
N ARG A 22 -3.17 1.34 15.29
CA ARG A 22 -2.47 1.16 16.56
C ARG A 22 -2.41 -0.29 16.98
N ARG A 23 -3.50 -1.02 16.78
CA ARG A 23 -3.61 -2.41 17.19
C ARG A 23 -2.75 -3.34 16.34
N TRP A 24 -2.76 -3.17 15.02
CA TRP A 24 -2.21 -4.14 14.08
C TRP A 24 -0.86 -3.80 13.48
N MET A 25 -0.42 -2.54 13.59
CA MET A 25 0.85 -2.12 13.01
C MET A 25 2.07 -2.90 13.50
N PRO A 26 2.22 -3.18 14.80
CA PRO A 26 3.37 -3.96 15.27
C PRO A 26 3.42 -5.34 14.63
N SER A 27 2.28 -6.03 14.54
CA SER A 27 2.18 -7.36 13.90
C SER A 27 2.48 -7.28 12.40
N LEU A 28 1.98 -6.26 11.74
CA LEU A 28 2.21 -6.06 10.32
C LEU A 28 3.68 -5.82 10.02
N ARG A 29 4.35 -4.96 10.80
CA ARG A 29 5.78 -4.72 10.67
C ARG A 29 6.60 -5.98 10.90
N SER A 30 6.25 -6.75 11.94
CA SER A 30 6.92 -8.01 12.24
C SER A 30 6.78 -9.00 11.09
N THR A 31 5.60 -9.11 10.51
CA THR A 31 5.34 -9.98 9.35
C THR A 31 6.15 -9.53 8.14
N CYS A 32 6.15 -8.23 7.85
CA CYS A 32 6.94 -7.68 6.73
C CYS A 32 8.43 -7.98 6.91
N ASN A 33 8.97 -7.75 8.10
CA ASN A 33 10.37 -8.03 8.38
C ASN A 33 10.70 -9.50 8.24
N SER A 34 9.82 -10.39 8.71
CA SER A 34 10.03 -11.84 8.62
C SER A 34 10.04 -12.35 7.18
N PHE A 35 9.24 -11.75 6.31
CA PHE A 35 9.12 -12.19 4.91
C PHE A 35 9.92 -11.35 3.92
N GLY A 36 10.66 -10.37 4.39
CA GLY A 36 11.43 -9.49 3.51
C GLY A 36 10.55 -8.63 2.61
N VAL A 37 9.34 -8.32 3.05
CA VAL A 37 8.45 -7.39 2.35
C VAL A 37 8.74 -5.98 2.84
N THR A 38 8.99 -5.08 1.90
CA THR A 38 9.24 -3.67 2.18
C THR A 38 8.22 -2.82 1.43
N GLY A 39 8.10 -1.57 1.78
CA GLY A 39 7.17 -0.68 1.09
C GLY A 39 6.66 0.44 1.96
N ARG A 40 5.48 0.89 1.60
CA ARG A 40 4.89 2.08 2.20
C ARG A 40 3.38 1.95 2.27
N LEU A 41 2.81 2.39 3.38
CA LEU A 41 1.37 2.53 3.54
C LEU A 41 1.07 4.01 3.78
N LEU A 42 0.29 4.61 2.89
CA LEU A 42 -0.13 6.00 2.98
C LEU A 42 -1.62 6.05 3.35
N TYR A 43 -1.97 6.93 4.25
CA TYR A 43 -3.33 7.08 4.76
C TYR A 43 -3.73 8.55 4.73
N ASP A 44 -4.87 8.87 4.10
CA ASP A 44 -5.36 10.25 3.96
C ASP A 44 -6.53 10.61 4.89
N GLY A 45 -6.92 9.68 5.76
CA GLY A 45 -8.10 9.82 6.61
C GLY A 45 -9.30 9.02 6.13
N GLU A 46 -9.30 8.55 4.89
CA GLU A 46 -10.39 7.77 4.30
C GLU A 46 -9.89 6.50 3.61
N CYS A 47 -8.78 6.62 2.90
CA CYS A 47 -8.25 5.54 2.07
C CYS A 47 -6.79 5.25 2.38
N TYR A 48 -6.40 4.01 2.07
CA TYR A 48 -5.01 3.59 2.07
C TYR A 48 -4.49 3.45 0.65
N LEU A 49 -3.27 3.91 0.42
CA LEU A 49 -2.47 3.53 -0.73
C LEU A 49 -1.32 2.67 -0.23
N SER A 50 -1.24 1.45 -0.75
CA SER A 50 -0.23 0.48 -0.33
C SER A 50 0.75 0.24 -1.45
N VAL A 51 2.04 0.35 -1.16
CA VAL A 51 3.13 -0.05 -2.06
C VAL A 51 3.91 -1.14 -1.34
N LEU A 52 3.94 -2.34 -1.91
CA LEU A 52 4.62 -3.48 -1.32
C LEU A 52 5.63 -4.05 -2.31
N GLU A 53 6.83 -4.38 -1.83
CA GLU A 53 7.90 -4.94 -2.62
C GLU A 53 8.45 -6.20 -1.93
N GLY A 54 8.59 -7.27 -2.68
CA GLY A 54 9.11 -8.53 -2.17
C GLY A 54 8.83 -9.69 -3.10
N VAL A 55 9.01 -10.90 -2.58
CA VAL A 55 8.64 -12.12 -3.29
C VAL A 55 7.12 -12.16 -3.45
N PRO A 56 6.59 -12.48 -4.63
CA PRO A 56 5.14 -12.39 -4.91
C PRO A 56 4.25 -13.04 -3.86
N ARG A 57 4.54 -14.27 -3.44
CA ARG A 57 3.73 -14.97 -2.44
C ARG A 57 3.74 -14.27 -1.08
N HIS A 58 4.85 -13.63 -0.73
CA HIS A 58 4.98 -12.89 0.53
C HIS A 58 4.25 -11.57 0.48
N VAL A 59 4.31 -10.88 -0.66
CA VAL A 59 3.54 -9.66 -0.91
C VAL A 59 2.04 -9.94 -0.81
N ASP A 60 1.57 -11.01 -1.44
CA ASP A 60 0.16 -11.42 -1.37
C ASP A 60 -0.28 -11.71 0.07
N ARG A 61 0.58 -12.32 0.85
CA ARG A 61 0.29 -12.62 2.25
C ARG A 61 0.14 -11.36 3.10
N VAL A 62 1.04 -10.40 2.94
CA VAL A 62 0.97 -9.11 3.63
C VAL A 62 -0.27 -8.34 3.19
N LYS A 63 -0.55 -8.34 1.90
CA LYS A 63 -1.72 -7.67 1.33
C LYS A 63 -3.02 -8.23 1.91
N ARG A 64 -3.12 -9.55 2.01
CA ARG A 64 -4.29 -10.22 2.61
C ARG A 64 -4.44 -9.90 4.09
N MET A 65 -3.33 -9.82 4.82
CA MET A 65 -3.34 -9.42 6.22
C MET A 65 -3.86 -7.99 6.38
N MET A 66 -3.44 -7.08 5.51
CA MET A 66 -3.93 -5.71 5.50
C MET A 66 -5.44 -5.65 5.18
N GLU A 67 -5.91 -6.44 4.23
CA GLU A 67 -7.33 -6.52 3.90
C GLU A 67 -8.18 -6.93 5.10
N ILE A 68 -7.71 -7.92 5.85
CA ILE A 68 -8.44 -8.44 7.01
C ILE A 68 -8.45 -7.45 8.17
N ARG A 69 -7.34 -6.71 8.39
CA ARG A 69 -7.13 -5.93 9.60
C ARG A 69 -7.39 -4.44 9.46
N LEU A 70 -7.15 -3.88 8.29
CA LEU A 70 -7.12 -2.42 8.09
C LEU A 70 -8.14 -1.92 7.08
N VAL A 71 -8.54 -2.74 6.14
CA VAL A 71 -9.32 -2.32 4.98
C VAL A 71 -10.77 -2.74 5.12
N ASP A 72 -11.67 -1.84 4.72
CA ASP A 72 -13.09 -2.16 4.56
C ASP A 72 -13.28 -2.76 3.18
N GLY A 73 -13.38 -4.09 3.13
CA GLY A 73 -13.44 -4.83 1.89
C GLY A 73 -12.06 -5.29 1.42
N ARG A 74 -11.74 -5.04 0.17
CA ARG A 74 -10.48 -5.48 -0.45
C ARG A 74 -9.61 -4.33 -0.91
N LEU A 75 -8.30 -4.57 -0.92
CA LEU A 75 -7.36 -3.72 -1.62
C LEU A 75 -7.49 -3.96 -3.11
N ARG A 76 -7.68 -2.87 -3.85
CA ARG A 76 -7.77 -2.92 -5.30
C ARG A 76 -6.39 -2.70 -5.89
N THR A 77 -5.92 -3.67 -6.64
CA THR A 77 -4.64 -3.58 -7.32
C THR A 77 -4.71 -2.55 -8.44
N LEU A 78 -3.84 -1.56 -8.37
CA LEU A 78 -3.72 -0.52 -9.39
C LEU A 78 -2.63 -0.87 -10.40
N LEU A 79 -1.51 -1.37 -9.92
CA LEU A 79 -0.35 -1.67 -10.74
C LEU A 79 0.46 -2.79 -10.09
N THR A 80 0.96 -3.69 -10.93
CA THR A 80 1.95 -4.68 -10.51
C THR A 80 3.13 -4.66 -11.47
N ASN A 81 4.33 -4.79 -10.93
CA ASN A 81 5.55 -4.90 -11.70
C ASN A 81 6.37 -6.07 -11.20
N SER A 82 6.90 -6.87 -12.14
CA SER A 82 7.80 -7.97 -11.85
C SER A 82 9.24 -7.59 -12.20
N ASP A 83 10.20 -8.31 -11.62
CA ASP A 83 11.63 -8.15 -11.91
C ASP A 83 12.13 -6.72 -11.72
N ILE A 84 11.66 -6.07 -10.67
CA ILE A 84 12.05 -4.71 -10.36
C ILE A 84 13.27 -4.66 -9.44
N VAL A 85 13.92 -3.49 -9.41
CA VAL A 85 14.85 -3.13 -8.35
C VAL A 85 14.06 -2.51 -7.21
N ARG A 86 14.37 -2.86 -5.95
CA ARG A 86 13.66 -2.29 -4.80
C ARG A 86 13.86 -0.79 -4.72
N ASP A 87 12.76 -0.07 -4.56
CA ASP A 87 12.77 1.35 -4.22
C ASP A 87 12.59 1.58 -2.72
N HIS A 88 12.05 0.59 -2.03
CA HIS A 88 11.78 0.65 -0.60
C HIS A 88 12.63 -0.39 0.12
N PHE A 89 13.41 0.02 1.10
CA PHE A 89 14.31 -0.87 1.85
C PHE A 89 13.81 -1.16 3.27
N ALA A 90 12.73 -0.50 3.67
CA ALA A 90 12.04 -0.74 4.93
C ALA A 90 10.55 -0.60 4.70
N TRP A 91 9.74 -1.14 5.60
CA TRP A 91 8.30 -0.93 5.55
C TRP A 91 7.94 0.24 6.46
N THR A 92 7.27 1.24 5.89
CA THR A 92 6.92 2.46 6.62
C THR A 92 5.44 2.78 6.46
N LEU A 93 4.86 3.30 7.54
CA LEU A 93 3.55 3.93 7.52
C LEU A 93 3.77 5.43 7.37
N GLY A 94 3.22 6.02 6.31
CA GLY A 94 3.22 7.44 6.11
C GLY A 94 1.82 8.01 6.26
N PHE A 95 1.69 9.09 7.02
CA PHE A 95 0.50 9.91 6.95
C PHE A 95 0.73 10.96 5.86
N LEU A 96 -0.32 11.27 5.11
CA LEU A 96 -0.23 12.27 4.05
C LEU A 96 -0.51 13.64 4.65
N TYR A 97 0.56 14.33 5.00
CA TYR A 97 0.47 15.69 5.54
C TYR A 97 0.63 16.77 4.48
N GLU A 98 1.18 16.41 3.32
CA GLU A 98 1.34 17.33 2.20
C GLU A 98 0.12 17.28 1.30
N ASP A 99 -0.43 18.45 0.97
CA ASP A 99 -1.65 18.56 0.18
C ASP A 99 -1.58 17.82 -1.16
N ALA A 100 -0.44 17.85 -1.83
CA ALA A 100 -0.25 17.17 -3.10
C ALA A 100 -0.40 15.64 -2.97
N GLN A 101 0.11 15.06 -1.88
CA GLN A 101 0.00 13.63 -1.62
C GLN A 101 -1.43 13.23 -1.29
N ILE A 102 -2.10 14.03 -0.46
CA ILE A 102 -3.49 13.82 -0.09
C ILE A 102 -4.37 13.88 -1.33
N GLU A 103 -4.18 14.87 -2.18
CA GLU A 103 -4.93 15.01 -3.42
C GLU A 103 -4.71 13.84 -4.35
N THR A 104 -3.48 13.34 -4.47
CA THR A 104 -3.19 12.19 -5.33
C THR A 104 -3.97 10.96 -4.87
N VAL A 105 -3.94 10.65 -3.57
CA VAL A 105 -4.68 9.50 -3.03
C VAL A 105 -6.19 9.71 -3.20
N ARG A 106 -6.71 10.91 -2.93
CA ARG A 106 -8.12 11.22 -3.10
C ARG A 106 -8.57 11.13 -4.55
N THR A 107 -7.73 11.61 -5.48
CA THR A 107 -8.03 11.50 -6.91
C THR A 107 -8.12 10.03 -7.32
N LEU A 108 -7.17 9.21 -6.89
CA LEU A 108 -7.19 7.77 -7.18
C LEU A 108 -8.40 7.09 -6.53
N ALA A 109 -8.76 7.47 -5.31
CA ALA A 109 -9.93 6.94 -4.62
C ALA A 109 -11.25 7.31 -5.28
N ASN A 110 -11.35 8.54 -5.81
CA ASN A 110 -12.54 9.03 -6.50
C ASN A 110 -12.72 8.39 -7.88
N ILE A 111 -11.63 7.98 -8.50
CA ILE A 111 -11.67 7.18 -9.71
C ILE A 111 -11.80 5.72 -9.27
N GLU A 112 -13.00 5.28 -8.98
CA GLU A 112 -13.31 3.95 -8.43
C GLU A 112 -12.55 2.81 -9.13
N PHE A 113 -12.20 3.02 -10.41
CA PHE A 113 -11.40 2.12 -11.23
C PHE A 113 -10.48 2.96 -12.11
N PRO A 114 -9.30 3.38 -11.60
CA PRO A 114 -8.40 4.15 -12.44
C PRO A 114 -8.00 3.32 -13.64
N GLU A 115 -8.16 3.90 -14.83
CA GLU A 115 -7.65 3.30 -16.05
C GLU A 115 -6.11 3.25 -16.00
N ALA A 116 -5.51 2.37 -16.78
CA ALA A 116 -4.07 2.19 -16.80
C ALA A 116 -3.30 3.52 -17.03
N ALA A 117 -3.89 4.46 -17.77
CA ALA A 117 -3.30 5.77 -18.01
C ALA A 117 -3.16 6.60 -16.73
N HIS A 118 -4.06 6.45 -15.77
CA HIS A 118 -4.00 7.16 -14.50
C HIS A 118 -2.98 6.56 -13.53
N VAL A 119 -2.64 5.30 -13.73
CA VAL A 119 -1.66 4.60 -12.89
C VAL A 119 -0.25 5.18 -13.05
N HIS A 120 0.07 5.77 -14.20
CA HIS A 120 1.36 6.41 -14.44
C HIS A 120 1.59 7.62 -13.53
N ASP A 121 0.53 8.26 -13.06
CA ASP A 121 0.64 9.39 -12.13
C ASP A 121 1.07 8.95 -10.73
N LEU A 122 1.09 7.65 -10.45
CA LEU A 122 1.63 7.12 -9.21
C LEU A 122 3.11 7.44 -9.03
N SER A 123 3.81 7.84 -10.09
CA SER A 123 5.17 8.37 -9.98
C SER A 123 5.25 9.59 -9.05
N LEU A 124 4.15 10.31 -8.86
CA LEU A 124 4.04 11.44 -7.94
C LEU A 124 4.01 11.00 -6.47
N ILE A 125 3.83 9.71 -6.21
CA ILE A 125 3.74 9.13 -4.87
C ILE A 125 5.10 8.60 -4.40
N HIS A 126 6.11 8.67 -5.23
CA HIS A 126 7.49 8.36 -4.87
C HIS A 126 8.07 9.51 -4.04
N ILE A 127 7.84 9.40 -2.77
CA ILE A 127 8.32 10.41 -1.84
C ILE A 127 9.18 9.74 -0.81
#